data_b1d423872d1e14d9e498f8e3358bd95d
#
_entry.id   b1d423872d1e14d9e498f8e3358bd95d
#
_cell.length_a   1.000
_cell.length_b   1.000
_cell.length_c   1.000
_cell.angle_alpha   90.00
_cell.angle_beta   90.00
_cell.angle_gamma   90.00
#
_symmetry.space_group_name_H-M   'P 1'
#
loop_
_entity.id
_entity.type
_entity.pdbx_description
1 polymer ?
#
loop_
_entity_poly.entity_id
_entity_poly.type
_entity_poly.pdbx_seq_one_letter_code
_entity_poly.pdbx_strand_id
1 'polypeptide(L)'
;MDSIIFDVDGTLWDSADSVAAAWNLAIKKFSSLDITLDREILGSVFGKTMTDIGDILFPSLSETEKDSLLSACCELENNYLKNHPGIIYEGVADTIEKLSKKYPLFIVSNCQCGYIEATMQAIGIELFI
;
A
#
# COMPACT_ATOMS: atom_id res chain seq x y z
N MET A 1 -25.17 -11.70 8.59
CA MET A 1 -23.84 -11.32 8.04
C MET A 1 -23.07 -12.59 7.70
N ASP A 2 -22.62 -12.71 6.48
CA ASP A 2 -22.00 -13.96 5.99
C ASP A 2 -20.47 -13.85 5.91
N SER A 3 -19.94 -12.64 5.72
CA SER A 3 -18.50 -12.36 5.66
C SER A 3 -18.20 -10.90 5.94
N ILE A 4 -16.92 -10.59 6.13
CA ILE A 4 -16.44 -9.22 6.31
C ILE A 4 -15.31 -9.00 5.32
N ILE A 5 -15.35 -7.87 4.62
CA ILE A 5 -14.31 -7.45 3.68
C ILE A 5 -13.66 -6.17 4.24
N PHE A 6 -12.35 -6.18 4.36
CA PHE A 6 -11.56 -5.04 4.84
C PHE A 6 -10.83 -4.35 3.70
N ASP A 7 -10.78 -3.04 3.75
CA ASP A 7 -9.76 -2.25 3.07
C ASP A 7 -8.48 -2.23 3.91
N VAL A 8 -7.37 -1.78 3.35
CA VAL A 8 -6.05 -1.82 4.01
C VAL A 8 -5.60 -0.43 4.43
N ASP A 9 -5.19 0.39 3.47
CA ASP A 9 -4.58 1.69 3.77
C ASP A 9 -5.60 2.66 4.36
N GLY A 10 -5.27 3.23 5.52
CA GLY A 10 -6.17 4.10 6.25
C GLY A 10 -7.27 3.37 7.02
N THR A 11 -7.33 2.04 6.94
CA THR A 11 -8.33 1.19 7.62
C THR A 11 -7.68 0.26 8.64
N LEU A 12 -6.70 -0.54 8.21
CA LEU A 12 -5.97 -1.46 9.08
C LEU A 12 -4.68 -0.87 9.62
N TRP A 13 -4.02 -0.06 8.83
CA TRP A 13 -2.80 0.63 9.23
C TRP A 13 -2.61 1.95 8.48
N ASP A 14 -1.70 2.77 8.99
CA ASP A 14 -1.24 4.01 8.36
C ASP A 14 0.16 3.75 7.75
N SER A 15 0.21 3.55 6.45
CA SER A 15 1.44 3.26 5.70
C SER A 15 2.01 4.47 4.95
N ALA A 16 1.38 5.63 5.05
CA ALA A 16 1.68 6.78 4.20
C ALA A 16 3.15 7.20 4.24
N ASP A 17 3.75 7.26 5.43
CA ASP A 17 5.16 7.69 5.55
C ASP A 17 6.13 6.64 4.98
N SER A 18 5.87 5.35 5.24
CA SER A 18 6.70 4.26 4.72
C SER A 18 6.59 4.14 3.20
N VAL A 19 5.39 4.28 2.66
CA VAL A 19 5.16 4.27 1.21
C VAL A 19 5.83 5.45 0.53
N ALA A 20 5.71 6.65 1.11
CA ALA A 20 6.38 7.85 0.61
C ALA A 20 7.91 7.65 0.54
N ALA A 21 8.50 7.13 1.61
CA ALA A 21 9.93 6.86 1.66
C ALA A 21 10.37 5.87 0.58
N ALA A 22 9.64 4.77 0.42
CA ALA A 22 9.93 3.75 -0.59
C ALA A 22 9.82 4.31 -2.01
N TRP A 23 8.74 5.02 -2.31
CA TRP A 23 8.52 5.59 -3.63
C TRP A 23 9.53 6.69 -3.97
N ASN A 24 9.92 7.52 -3.00
CA ASN A 24 10.96 8.52 -3.19
C ASN A 24 12.31 7.87 -3.55
N LEU A 25 12.65 6.74 -2.94
CA LEU A 25 13.84 5.97 -3.30
C LEU A 25 13.76 5.46 -4.75
N ALA A 26 12.61 4.94 -5.16
CA ALA A 26 12.41 4.46 -6.52
C ALA A 26 12.48 5.60 -7.55
N ILE A 27 11.85 6.72 -7.28
CA ILE A 27 11.87 7.89 -8.15
C ILE A 27 13.31 8.38 -8.35
N LYS A 28 14.07 8.49 -7.28
CA LYS A 28 15.46 8.92 -7.32
C LYS A 28 16.36 7.95 -8.09
N LYS A 29 16.10 6.65 -7.96
CA LYS A 29 16.93 5.60 -8.55
C LYS A 29 16.60 5.35 -10.02
N PHE A 30 15.34 5.40 -10.41
CA PHE A 30 14.86 4.95 -11.71
C PHE A 30 14.31 6.07 -12.61
N SER A 31 14.33 7.32 -12.16
CA SER A 31 13.89 8.45 -12.97
C SER A 31 14.79 9.66 -12.78
N SER A 32 14.62 10.65 -13.67
CA SER A 32 15.27 11.97 -13.56
C SER A 32 14.32 13.02 -12.99
N LEU A 33 13.16 12.63 -12.49
CA LEU A 33 12.17 13.55 -11.94
C LEU A 33 12.69 14.18 -10.64
N ASP A 34 12.46 15.49 -10.49
CA ASP A 34 12.78 16.24 -9.28
C ASP A 34 11.48 16.46 -8.48
N ILE A 35 10.92 15.39 -7.98
CA ILE A 35 9.71 15.40 -7.15
C ILE A 35 9.96 14.62 -5.87
N THR A 36 9.33 15.08 -4.79
CA THR A 36 9.33 14.40 -3.49
C THR A 36 7.90 14.19 -3.05
N LEU A 37 7.56 12.95 -2.76
CA LEU A 37 6.24 12.58 -2.24
C LEU A 37 6.25 12.66 -0.72
N ASP A 38 5.12 13.05 -0.15
CA ASP A 38 4.88 13.03 1.28
C ASP A 38 3.54 12.36 1.60
N ARG A 39 3.22 12.25 2.89
CA ARG A 39 1.98 11.60 3.31
C ARG A 39 0.72 12.31 2.82
N GLU A 40 0.75 13.63 2.64
CA GLU A 40 -0.39 14.39 2.15
C GLU A 40 -0.66 14.07 0.68
N ILE A 41 0.38 14.07 -0.14
CA ILE A 41 0.30 13.73 -1.57
C ILE A 41 -0.19 12.29 -1.75
N LEU A 42 0.41 11.34 -1.02
CA LEU A 42 0.01 9.94 -1.09
C LEU A 42 -1.40 9.70 -0.57
N GLY A 43 -1.79 10.37 0.51
CA GLY A 43 -3.15 10.31 1.03
C GLY A 43 -4.20 10.75 0.01
N SER A 44 -3.84 11.67 -0.87
CA SER A 44 -4.74 12.14 -1.94
C SER A 44 -4.96 11.11 -3.05
N VAL A 45 -4.08 10.12 -3.19
CA VAL A 45 -4.16 9.09 -4.25
C VAL A 45 -4.42 7.69 -3.74
N PHE A 46 -4.37 7.45 -2.44
CA PHE A 46 -4.72 6.15 -1.86
C PHE A 46 -6.15 5.74 -2.22
N GLY A 47 -6.32 4.47 -2.58
CA GLY A 47 -7.60 3.93 -3.03
C GLY A 47 -7.86 4.09 -4.53
N LYS A 48 -7.06 4.85 -5.23
CA LYS A 48 -7.13 4.98 -6.69
C LYS A 48 -6.41 3.82 -7.39
N THR A 49 -6.73 3.61 -8.67
CA THR A 49 -6.02 2.61 -9.48
C THR A 49 -4.60 3.08 -9.77
N MET A 50 -3.70 2.13 -10.11
CA MET A 50 -2.32 2.47 -10.48
C MET A 50 -2.24 3.39 -11.69
N THR A 51 -3.12 3.23 -12.68
CA THR A 51 -3.20 4.10 -13.85
C THR A 51 -3.50 5.54 -13.44
N ASP A 52 -4.50 5.74 -12.59
CA ASP A 52 -4.86 7.07 -12.10
C ASP A 52 -3.75 7.70 -11.27
N ILE A 53 -3.10 6.92 -10.41
CA ILE A 53 -1.97 7.38 -9.61
C ILE A 53 -0.83 7.87 -10.51
N GLY A 54 -0.48 7.11 -11.54
CA GLY A 54 0.56 7.49 -12.49
C GLY A 54 0.24 8.79 -13.24
N ASP A 55 -1.02 8.96 -13.63
CA ASP A 55 -1.47 10.18 -14.31
C ASP A 55 -1.43 11.41 -13.41
N ILE A 56 -1.72 11.23 -12.12
CA ILE A 56 -1.72 12.32 -11.14
C ILE A 56 -0.30 12.68 -10.70
N LEU A 57 0.53 11.69 -10.36
CA LEU A 57 1.86 11.92 -9.79
C LEU A 57 2.93 12.19 -10.84
N PHE A 58 2.82 11.57 -12.01
CA PHE A 58 3.84 11.61 -13.06
C PHE A 58 3.28 12.08 -14.42
N PRO A 59 2.59 13.21 -14.46
CA PRO A 59 1.89 13.64 -15.69
C PRO A 59 2.80 13.92 -16.87
N SER A 60 4.08 14.20 -16.63
CA SER A 60 5.06 14.51 -17.68
C SER A 60 5.65 13.27 -18.36
N LEU A 61 5.43 12.08 -17.81
CA LEU A 61 5.96 10.83 -18.35
C LEU A 61 5.03 10.25 -19.43
N SER A 62 5.61 9.52 -20.39
CA SER A 62 4.83 8.69 -21.32
C SER A 62 4.17 7.53 -20.58
N GLU A 63 3.19 6.87 -21.22
CA GLU A 63 2.53 5.70 -20.61
C GLU A 63 3.53 4.59 -20.27
N THR A 64 4.49 4.32 -21.15
CA THR A 64 5.55 3.31 -20.92
C THR A 64 6.43 3.71 -19.73
N GLU A 65 6.82 4.97 -19.65
CA GLU A 65 7.64 5.47 -18.54
C GLU A 65 6.87 5.43 -17.21
N LYS A 66 5.59 5.81 -17.21
CA LYS A 66 4.72 5.69 -16.02
C LYS A 66 4.65 4.25 -15.54
N ASP A 67 4.37 3.30 -16.44
CA ASP A 67 4.26 1.89 -16.07
C ASP A 67 5.57 1.34 -15.49
N SER A 68 6.70 1.68 -16.10
CA SER A 68 8.01 1.27 -15.61
C SER A 68 8.33 1.84 -14.23
N LEU A 69 8.06 3.12 -14.02
CA LEU A 69 8.32 3.78 -12.73
C LEU A 69 7.38 3.27 -11.64
N LEU A 70 6.10 3.10 -11.95
CA LEU A 70 5.13 2.54 -10.99
C LEU A 70 5.49 1.11 -10.59
N SER A 71 5.92 0.27 -11.54
CA SER A 71 6.38 -1.08 -11.22
C SER A 71 7.57 -1.07 -10.28
N ALA A 72 8.53 -0.17 -10.52
CA ALA A 72 9.68 0.00 -9.63
C ALA A 72 9.28 0.49 -8.24
N CYS A 73 8.36 1.46 -8.17
CA CYS A 73 7.81 1.94 -6.90
C CYS A 73 7.15 0.81 -6.11
N CYS A 74 6.31 0.02 -6.76
CA CYS A 74 5.56 -1.06 -6.12
C CYS A 74 6.47 -2.19 -5.64
N GLU A 75 7.45 -2.60 -6.44
CA GLU A 75 8.41 -3.63 -6.06
C GLU A 75 9.27 -3.18 -4.87
N LEU A 76 9.77 -1.96 -4.91
CA LEU A 76 10.57 -1.41 -3.82
C LEU A 76 9.74 -1.24 -2.56
N GLU A 77 8.48 -0.82 -2.69
CA GLU A 77 7.53 -0.70 -1.57
C GLU A 77 7.31 -2.03 -0.86
N ASN A 78 7.01 -3.10 -1.61
CA ASN A 78 6.79 -4.42 -1.04
C ASN A 78 8.00 -4.90 -0.22
N ASN A 79 9.20 -4.66 -0.69
CA ASN A 79 10.43 -5.00 0.01
C ASN A 79 10.72 -4.07 1.20
N TYR A 80 10.48 -2.78 1.04
CA TYR A 80 10.71 -1.77 2.07
C TYR A 80 9.81 -1.99 3.29
N LEU A 81 8.54 -2.30 3.08
CA LEU A 81 7.57 -2.51 4.15
C LEU A 81 7.88 -3.70 5.05
N LYS A 82 8.67 -4.66 4.60
CA LYS A 82 9.11 -5.79 5.43
C LYS A 82 9.97 -5.32 6.61
N ASN A 83 10.77 -4.28 6.44
CA ASN A 83 11.66 -3.71 7.45
C ASN A 83 11.17 -2.37 8.01
N HIS A 84 10.23 -1.73 7.32
CA HIS A 84 9.69 -0.41 7.68
C HIS A 84 8.16 -0.45 7.54
N PRO A 85 7.48 -1.23 8.42
CA PRO A 85 6.03 -1.39 8.33
C PRO A 85 5.30 -0.08 8.60
N GLY A 86 4.05 -0.01 8.16
CA GLY A 86 3.15 1.07 8.55
C GLY A 86 2.81 1.02 10.05
N ILE A 87 2.14 2.05 10.51
CA ILE A 87 1.65 2.12 11.88
C ILE A 87 0.30 1.42 11.96
N ILE A 88 0.25 0.30 12.68
CA ILE A 88 -0.98 -0.48 12.85
C ILE A 88 -1.89 0.28 13.82
N TYR A 89 -3.16 0.48 13.43
CA TYR A 89 -4.13 1.09 14.34
C TYR A 89 -4.38 0.19 15.54
N GLU A 90 -4.58 0.82 16.70
CA GLU A 90 -4.78 0.11 17.96
C GLU A 90 -5.98 -0.84 17.89
N GLY A 91 -5.79 -2.06 18.36
CA GLY A 91 -6.85 -3.06 18.44
C GLY A 91 -7.15 -3.82 17.14
N VAL A 92 -6.49 -3.49 16.04
CA VAL A 92 -6.75 -4.13 14.74
C VAL A 92 -6.50 -5.63 14.78
N ALA A 93 -5.32 -6.06 15.20
CA ALA A 93 -4.97 -7.49 15.22
C ALA A 93 -5.90 -8.29 16.12
N ASP A 94 -6.19 -7.80 17.32
CA ASP A 94 -7.09 -8.47 18.26
C ASP A 94 -8.52 -8.55 17.73
N THR A 95 -9.00 -7.48 17.10
CA THR A 95 -10.35 -7.43 16.52
C THR A 95 -10.49 -8.42 15.38
N ILE A 96 -9.50 -8.47 14.49
CA ILE A 96 -9.49 -9.41 13.36
C ILE A 96 -9.48 -10.85 13.86
N GLU A 97 -8.66 -11.18 14.86
CA GLU A 97 -8.63 -12.51 15.45
C GLU A 97 -10.00 -12.90 16.00
N LYS A 98 -10.64 -12.00 16.75
CA LYS A 98 -11.98 -12.26 17.32
C LYS A 98 -13.04 -12.44 16.24
N LEU A 99 -13.03 -11.60 15.20
CA LEU A 99 -13.99 -11.69 14.11
C LEU A 99 -13.79 -12.95 13.27
N SER A 100 -12.57 -13.41 13.08
CA SER A 100 -12.26 -14.62 12.32
C SER A 100 -12.89 -15.89 12.92
N LYS A 101 -13.17 -15.88 14.22
CA LYS A 101 -13.86 -16.99 14.92
C LYS A 101 -15.34 -17.06 14.59
N LYS A 102 -15.91 -16.00 14.03
CA LYS A 102 -17.35 -15.90 13.74
C LYS A 102 -17.66 -15.79 12.25
N TYR A 103 -16.76 -15.19 11.48
CA TYR A 103 -16.99 -14.85 10.07
C TYR A 103 -15.75 -15.13 9.23
N PRO A 104 -15.93 -15.58 7.96
CA PRO A 104 -14.85 -15.50 6.98
C PRO A 104 -14.43 -14.04 6.75
N LEU A 105 -13.13 -13.79 6.74
CA LEU A 105 -12.58 -12.44 6.55
C LEU A 105 -11.81 -12.36 5.24
N PHE A 106 -11.98 -11.27 4.53
CA PHE A 106 -11.35 -11.00 3.24
C PHE A 106 -10.73 -9.61 3.22
N ILE A 107 -9.69 -9.44 2.39
CA ILE A 107 -9.11 -8.14 2.10
C ILE A 107 -9.28 -7.85 0.61
N VAL A 108 -9.75 -6.65 0.30
CA VAL A 108 -9.83 -6.12 -1.07
C VAL A 108 -9.21 -4.72 -1.07
N SER A 109 -8.23 -4.50 -1.94
CA SER A 109 -7.55 -3.23 -2.05
C SER A 109 -7.10 -2.98 -3.50
N ASN A 110 -7.09 -1.71 -3.92
CA ASN A 110 -6.53 -1.27 -5.20
C ASN A 110 -5.01 -1.12 -5.06
N CYS A 111 -4.29 -2.23 -4.98
CA CYS A 111 -2.86 -2.25 -4.76
C CYS A 111 -2.15 -3.20 -5.72
N GLN A 112 -0.82 -3.14 -5.73
CA GLN A 112 0.00 -4.03 -6.53
C GLN A 112 0.01 -5.46 -5.97
N CYS A 113 0.37 -6.40 -6.82
CA CYS A 113 0.56 -7.80 -6.43
C CYS A 113 1.63 -7.91 -5.33
N GLY A 114 1.36 -8.69 -4.31
CA GLY A 114 2.26 -8.91 -3.18
C GLY A 114 2.10 -7.92 -2.02
N TYR A 115 1.42 -6.80 -2.23
CA TYR A 115 1.22 -5.79 -1.18
C TYR A 115 0.34 -6.30 -0.04
N ILE A 116 -0.77 -6.94 -0.35
CA ILE A 116 -1.69 -7.47 0.67
C ILE A 116 -0.97 -8.52 1.52
N GLU A 117 -0.23 -9.42 0.90
CA GLU A 117 0.54 -10.47 1.59
C GLU A 117 1.59 -9.86 2.52
N ALA A 118 2.35 -8.88 2.03
CA ALA A 118 3.36 -8.19 2.83
C ALA A 118 2.72 -7.46 4.02
N THR A 119 1.57 -6.83 3.80
CA THR A 119 0.82 -6.13 4.86
C THR A 119 0.31 -7.10 5.91
N MET A 120 -0.30 -8.22 5.52
CA MET A 120 -0.80 -9.24 6.45
C MET A 120 0.31 -9.80 7.32
N GLN A 121 1.48 -10.06 6.74
CA GLN A 121 2.65 -10.51 7.51
C GLN A 121 3.11 -9.46 8.51
N ALA A 122 3.20 -8.21 8.09
CA ALA A 122 3.63 -7.12 8.96
C ALA A 122 2.67 -6.87 10.14
N ILE A 123 1.36 -6.98 9.90
CA ILE A 123 0.33 -6.84 10.94
C ILE A 123 0.20 -8.11 11.79
N GLY A 124 0.58 -9.27 11.26
CA GLY A 124 0.47 -10.55 11.96
C GLY A 124 -0.93 -11.17 11.89
N ILE A 125 -1.67 -10.91 10.82
CA ILE A 125 -3.05 -11.37 10.64
C ILE A 125 -3.23 -12.41 9.53
N GLU A 126 -2.17 -12.87 8.91
CA GLU A 126 -2.23 -13.77 7.74
C GLU A 126 -2.97 -15.09 8.01
N LEU A 127 -3.00 -15.56 9.27
CA LEU A 127 -3.71 -16.78 9.64
C LEU A 127 -5.22 -16.58 9.78
N PHE A 128 -5.70 -15.36 9.80
CA PHE A 128 -7.10 -15.03 10.08
C PHE A 128 -7.90 -14.60 8.84
N ILE A 129 -7.23 -14.43 7.71
CA ILE A 129 -7.83 -13.94 6.47
C ILE A 129 -7.91 -15.05 5.41
#